data_fdf2ac3c6fe9d52aaf3e572d150a298b
#
_entry.id   fdf2ac3c6fe9d52aaf3e572d150a298b
#
_cell.length_a   1.000
_cell.length_b   1.000
_cell.length_c   1.000
_cell.angle_alpha   90.00
_cell.angle_beta   90.00
_cell.angle_gamma   90.00
#
_symmetry.space_group_name_H-M   'P 1'
#
loop_
_entity.id
_entity.type
_entity.pdbx_description
1 polymer ?
#
loop_
_entity_poly.entity_id
_entity_poly.type
_entity_poly.pdbx_seq_one_letter_code
_entity_poly.pdbx_strand_id
1 'polypeptide(L)'
;MESALDPFVSNQVNCTVNSHNKKTTMSTSPAIQQLLEDLATANQILANEGVFDGFGHISVRHPENPERFFIARSMAPASVTAADIVECDLNGDVHDAQGRKSYLERFIHSAILKKRPDVNSVVHSHSPAIIPFGVTGARLRPICHMSGFLGSSVPTFEIRDTLGETSDMLIRNQSIGESLADTLGNNT
;
A
#
# COMPACT_ATOMS: atom_id res chain seq x y z
N MET A 1 24.68 -1.04 -76.25
CA MET A 1 23.65 0.00 -76.08
C MET A 1 23.51 0.23 -74.60
N GLU A 2 24.07 1.38 -74.26
CA GLU A 2 24.23 1.89 -72.90
C GLU A 2 22.88 2.20 -72.28
N SER A 3 22.80 1.91 -71.02
CA SER A 3 21.78 2.53 -70.13
C SER A 3 22.48 3.07 -68.90
N ALA A 4 22.32 4.35 -68.75
CA ALA A 4 22.89 5.19 -67.71
C ALA A 4 22.43 4.82 -66.30
N LEU A 5 23.36 4.85 -65.33
CA LEU A 5 23.16 4.79 -63.94
C LEU A 5 23.03 6.21 -63.36
N ASP A 6 21.93 6.48 -62.69
CA ASP A 6 21.70 7.71 -61.94
C ASP A 6 22.22 7.55 -60.51
N PRO A 7 22.96 8.51 -59.95
CA PRO A 7 23.47 8.40 -58.59
C PRO A 7 22.47 8.96 -57.56
N PHE A 8 22.06 8.11 -56.61
CA PHE A 8 21.29 8.50 -55.46
C PHE A 8 22.16 9.27 -54.45
N VAL A 9 21.88 10.54 -54.33
CA VAL A 9 22.46 11.39 -53.29
C VAL A 9 21.83 11.04 -51.95
N SER A 10 22.58 10.46 -51.02
CA SER A 10 22.18 10.21 -49.67
C SER A 10 22.26 11.49 -48.81
N ASN A 11 21.14 12.12 -48.55
CA ASN A 11 21.03 13.16 -47.56
C ASN A 11 20.99 12.52 -46.14
N GLN A 12 22.11 12.52 -45.45
CA GLN A 12 22.17 12.20 -44.04
C GLN A 12 21.59 13.37 -43.23
N VAL A 13 20.39 13.21 -42.73
CA VAL A 13 19.83 14.10 -41.72
C VAL A 13 20.39 13.68 -40.36
N ASN A 14 21.35 14.45 -39.85
CA ASN A 14 21.86 14.32 -38.51
C ASN A 14 20.75 14.76 -37.51
N CYS A 15 19.99 13.81 -36.99
CA CYS A 15 19.06 14.05 -35.90
C CYS A 15 19.84 13.94 -34.59
N THR A 16 20.33 15.07 -34.10
CA THR A 16 20.92 15.17 -32.73
C THR A 16 19.79 15.09 -31.71
N VAL A 17 19.52 13.90 -31.21
CA VAL A 17 18.58 13.70 -30.09
C VAL A 17 19.29 14.17 -28.81
N ASN A 18 18.97 15.38 -28.41
CA ASN A 18 19.42 15.95 -27.15
C ASN A 18 18.60 15.35 -26.01
N SER A 19 18.93 14.14 -25.57
CA SER A 19 18.27 13.48 -24.44
C SER A 19 18.80 14.05 -23.11
N HIS A 20 18.35 15.25 -22.75
CA HIS A 20 18.42 15.68 -21.36
C HIS A 20 17.27 15.04 -20.58
N ASN A 21 17.37 13.74 -20.36
CA ASN A 21 16.54 13.06 -19.39
C ASN A 21 17.13 13.37 -17.99
N LYS A 22 16.76 14.53 -17.44
CA LYS A 22 16.99 14.83 -16.02
C LYS A 22 16.17 13.82 -15.22
N LYS A 23 16.81 12.70 -14.85
CA LYS A 23 16.32 11.82 -13.80
C LYS A 23 16.27 12.67 -12.52
N THR A 24 15.11 13.22 -12.22
CA THR A 24 14.85 13.87 -10.93
C THR A 24 14.81 12.74 -9.91
N THR A 25 15.97 12.33 -9.42
CA THR A 25 16.07 11.56 -8.20
C THR A 25 15.66 12.52 -7.10
N MET A 26 14.43 12.39 -6.60
CA MET A 26 14.04 13.03 -5.37
C MET A 26 15.04 12.55 -4.31
N SER A 27 15.80 13.50 -3.74
CA SER A 27 16.72 13.24 -2.66
C SER A 27 15.87 12.87 -1.44
N THR A 28 15.69 11.57 -1.24
CA THR A 28 15.01 11.04 -0.06
C THR A 28 15.89 11.37 1.16
N SER A 29 15.31 11.97 2.19
CA SER A 29 16.08 12.25 3.41
C SER A 29 16.58 10.94 4.03
N PRO A 30 17.74 10.94 4.74
CA PRO A 30 18.24 9.72 5.41
C PRO A 30 17.21 9.10 6.36
N ALA A 31 16.37 9.92 6.99
CA ALA A 31 15.28 9.46 7.87
C ALA A 31 14.19 8.72 7.09
N ILE A 32 13.82 9.20 5.92
CA ILE A 32 12.86 8.51 5.05
C ILE A 32 13.46 7.21 4.53
N GLN A 33 14.75 7.22 4.12
CA GLN A 33 15.41 5.99 3.66
C GLN A 33 15.38 4.91 4.74
N GLN A 34 15.72 5.25 5.98
CA GLN A 34 15.65 4.32 7.11
C GLN A 34 14.23 3.83 7.34
N LEU A 35 13.22 4.71 7.26
CA LEU A 35 11.82 4.32 7.42
C LEU A 35 11.36 3.31 6.35
N LEU A 36 11.82 3.46 5.11
CA LEU A 36 11.49 2.50 4.03
C LEU A 36 12.15 1.13 4.30
N GLU A 37 13.36 1.10 4.83
CA GLU A 37 14.05 -0.12 5.24
C GLU A 37 13.33 -0.79 6.42
N ASP A 38 12.92 -0.01 7.42
CA ASP A 38 12.14 -0.48 8.57
C ASP A 38 10.78 -1.04 8.14
N LEU A 39 10.10 -0.37 7.20
CA LEU A 39 8.82 -0.82 6.67
C LEU A 39 8.96 -2.13 5.89
N ALA A 40 10.02 -2.29 5.09
CA ALA A 40 10.32 -3.53 4.40
C ALA A 40 10.59 -4.66 5.40
N THR A 41 11.40 -4.39 6.43
CA THR A 41 11.70 -5.33 7.51
C THR A 41 10.44 -5.74 8.27
N ALA A 42 9.53 -4.80 8.56
CA ALA A 42 8.26 -5.08 9.21
C ALA A 42 7.37 -6.03 8.39
N ASN A 43 7.30 -5.84 7.05
CA ASN A 43 6.61 -6.78 6.16
C ASN A 43 7.17 -8.21 6.29
N GLN A 44 8.50 -8.34 6.26
CA GLN A 44 9.17 -9.64 6.36
C GLN A 44 8.97 -10.30 7.72
N ILE A 45 9.05 -9.54 8.83
CA ILE A 45 8.80 -10.04 10.17
C ILE A 45 7.37 -10.56 10.29
N LEU A 46 6.38 -9.77 9.88
CA LEU A 46 4.97 -10.16 9.99
C LEU A 46 4.65 -11.39 9.13
N ALA A 47 5.31 -11.54 7.98
CA ALA A 47 5.21 -12.75 7.16
C ALA A 47 5.88 -13.95 7.83
N ASN A 48 7.07 -13.78 8.41
CA ASN A 48 7.80 -14.86 9.11
C ASN A 48 7.03 -15.37 10.34
N GLU A 49 6.38 -14.46 11.06
CA GLU A 49 5.60 -14.80 12.27
C GLU A 49 4.18 -15.32 11.93
N GLY A 50 3.85 -15.51 10.64
CA GLY A 50 2.55 -16.02 10.21
C GLY A 50 1.38 -15.08 10.48
N VAL A 51 1.65 -13.79 10.72
CA VAL A 51 0.63 -12.73 10.82
C VAL A 51 0.14 -12.37 9.42
N PHE A 52 1.06 -12.28 8.45
CA PHE A 52 0.75 -12.11 7.05
C PHE A 52 0.80 -13.43 6.29
N ASP A 53 -0.17 -13.60 5.41
CA ASP A 53 -0.12 -14.54 4.29
C ASP A 53 0.54 -13.86 3.07
N GLY A 54 0.30 -14.37 1.86
CA GLY A 54 0.80 -13.77 0.62
C GLY A 54 0.19 -12.40 0.28
N PHE A 55 -0.85 -11.97 0.99
CA PHE A 55 -1.65 -10.77 0.69
C PHE A 55 -1.68 -9.74 1.82
N GLY A 56 -1.17 -10.06 3.01
CA GLY A 56 -1.05 -9.11 4.11
C GLY A 56 -0.13 -7.94 3.77
N HIS A 57 -0.40 -6.77 4.34
CA HIS A 57 0.40 -5.56 4.09
C HIS A 57 0.33 -4.57 5.26
N ILE A 58 1.37 -3.76 5.38
CA ILE A 58 1.50 -2.70 6.37
C ILE A 58 1.83 -1.38 5.68
N SER A 59 1.27 -0.29 6.20
CA SER A 59 1.62 1.07 5.79
C SER A 59 2.13 1.89 6.95
N VAL A 60 2.85 2.97 6.63
CA VAL A 60 3.30 3.98 7.59
C VAL A 60 3.06 5.36 7.01
N ARG A 61 2.55 6.29 7.84
CA ARG A 61 2.37 7.70 7.46
C ARG A 61 3.70 8.34 7.13
N HIS A 62 3.73 9.17 6.10
CA HIS A 62 4.92 9.92 5.73
C HIS A 62 5.27 10.94 6.83
N PRO A 63 6.50 10.92 7.38
CA PRO A 63 6.86 11.72 8.56
C PRO A 63 6.91 13.23 8.28
N GLU A 64 7.16 13.62 7.03
CA GLU A 64 7.28 15.03 6.61
C GLU A 64 6.02 15.54 5.87
N ASN A 65 5.09 14.64 5.52
CA ASN A 65 3.86 15.00 4.83
C ASN A 65 2.69 14.13 5.32
N PRO A 66 1.89 14.60 6.28
CA PRO A 66 0.81 13.80 6.89
C PRO A 66 -0.31 13.41 5.91
N GLU A 67 -0.38 14.05 4.73
CA GLU A 67 -1.33 13.71 3.65
C GLU A 67 -0.85 12.54 2.77
N ARG A 68 0.28 11.92 3.13
CA ARG A 68 0.91 10.81 2.40
C ARG A 68 1.21 9.64 3.33
N PHE A 69 1.36 8.47 2.73
CA PHE A 69 1.83 7.27 3.42
C PHE A 69 2.63 6.37 2.48
N PHE A 70 3.45 5.52 3.06
CA PHE A 70 4.22 4.50 2.38
C PHE A 70 3.59 3.13 2.57
N ILE A 71 3.59 2.33 1.52
CA ILE A 71 3.11 0.95 1.49
C ILE A 71 3.88 0.18 0.40
N ALA A 72 3.97 -1.14 0.50
CA ALA A 72 4.60 -1.92 -0.57
C ALA A 72 3.76 -1.89 -1.86
N ARG A 73 4.43 -2.02 -3.01
CA ARG A 73 3.74 -2.40 -4.25
C ARG A 73 3.10 -3.77 -4.09
N SER A 74 2.13 -4.10 -4.94
CA SER A 74 1.43 -5.39 -4.89
C SER A 74 2.40 -6.56 -5.11
N MET A 75 2.80 -7.21 -4.01
CA MET A 75 3.66 -8.39 -3.98
C MET A 75 3.58 -9.09 -2.62
N ALA A 76 4.12 -10.32 -2.53
CA ALA A 76 4.16 -11.06 -1.27
C ALA A 76 5.03 -10.33 -0.23
N PRO A 77 4.53 -10.14 1.02
CA PRO A 77 5.21 -9.35 2.05
C PRO A 77 6.58 -9.92 2.44
N ALA A 78 6.77 -11.23 2.39
CA ALA A 78 8.06 -11.87 2.69
C ALA A 78 9.21 -11.45 1.73
N SER A 79 8.87 -10.92 0.55
CA SER A 79 9.84 -10.55 -0.50
C SER A 79 10.00 -9.03 -0.64
N VAL A 80 9.33 -8.24 0.18
CA VAL A 80 9.38 -6.77 0.11
C VAL A 80 10.77 -6.26 0.50
N THR A 81 11.29 -5.34 -0.29
CA THR A 81 12.50 -4.55 0.00
C THR A 81 12.16 -3.07 0.04
N ALA A 82 13.07 -2.22 0.53
CA ALA A 82 12.85 -0.77 0.53
C ALA A 82 12.58 -0.21 -0.87
N ALA A 83 13.15 -0.83 -1.92
CA ALA A 83 12.93 -0.44 -3.31
C ALA A 83 11.52 -0.77 -3.83
N ASP A 84 10.78 -1.63 -3.12
CA ASP A 84 9.42 -2.03 -3.47
C ASP A 84 8.33 -1.15 -2.81
N ILE A 85 8.74 -0.24 -1.93
CA ILE A 85 7.82 0.68 -1.28
C ILE A 85 7.42 1.78 -2.27
N VAL A 86 6.14 2.12 -2.26
CA VAL A 86 5.54 3.21 -3.04
C VAL A 86 4.89 4.21 -2.10
N GLU A 87 4.77 5.45 -2.55
CA GLU A 87 4.06 6.51 -1.84
C GLU A 87 2.63 6.61 -2.34
N CYS A 88 1.67 6.75 -1.42
CA CYS A 88 0.26 6.99 -1.71
C CYS A 88 -0.23 8.24 -1.00
N ASP A 89 -1.29 8.87 -1.52
CA ASP A 89 -2.01 9.90 -0.80
C ASP A 89 -3.22 9.34 -0.02
N LEU A 90 -3.86 10.19 0.77
CA LEU A 90 -5.03 9.81 1.58
C LEU A 90 -6.33 9.57 0.77
N ASN A 91 -6.29 9.68 -0.55
CA ASN A 91 -7.36 9.20 -1.44
C ASN A 91 -7.04 7.82 -2.02
N GLY A 92 -5.85 7.28 -1.70
CA GLY A 92 -5.38 5.98 -2.17
C GLY A 92 -4.73 6.03 -3.56
N ASP A 93 -4.44 7.23 -4.10
CA ASP A 93 -3.73 7.36 -5.36
C ASP A 93 -2.24 7.08 -5.15
N VAL A 94 -1.68 6.25 -6.04
CA VAL A 94 -0.27 5.86 -5.97
C VAL A 94 0.57 6.88 -6.72
N HIS A 95 1.54 7.47 -6.04
CA HIS A 95 2.53 8.42 -6.58
C HIS A 95 3.86 7.71 -6.81
N ASP A 96 3.97 7.00 -7.91
CA ASP A 96 5.17 6.23 -8.25
C ASP A 96 5.65 6.55 -9.68
N ALA A 97 6.87 7.10 -9.78
CA ALA A 97 7.46 7.48 -11.06
C ALA A 97 7.71 6.30 -12.02
N GLN A 98 7.70 5.07 -11.50
CA GLN A 98 7.88 3.84 -12.28
C GLN A 98 6.54 3.21 -12.69
N GLY A 99 5.41 3.80 -12.28
CA GLY A 99 4.06 3.30 -12.60
C GLY A 99 3.72 1.97 -11.91
N ARG A 100 4.39 1.63 -10.82
CA ARG A 100 4.10 0.41 -10.05
C ARG A 100 2.75 0.55 -9.35
N LYS A 101 2.03 -0.56 -9.24
CA LYS A 101 0.73 -0.61 -8.57
C LYS A 101 0.90 -1.11 -7.13
N SER A 102 0.17 -0.52 -6.20
CA SER A 102 0.01 -1.03 -4.85
C SER A 102 -1.18 -1.99 -4.77
N TYR A 103 -1.45 -2.51 -3.57
CA TYR A 103 -2.58 -3.41 -3.32
C TYR A 103 -3.93 -2.75 -3.68
N LEU A 104 -4.91 -3.56 -4.06
CA LEU A 104 -6.27 -3.08 -4.26
C LEU A 104 -6.85 -2.52 -2.96
N GLU A 105 -6.56 -3.17 -1.84
CA GLU A 105 -7.06 -2.83 -0.51
C GLU A 105 -6.27 -1.70 0.19
N ARG A 106 -5.42 -0.96 -0.52
CA ARG A 106 -4.76 0.25 0.00
C ARG A 106 -5.75 1.30 0.53
N PHE A 107 -7.01 1.20 0.11
CA PHE A 107 -8.09 2.06 0.60
C PHE A 107 -8.46 1.80 2.07
N ILE A 108 -8.14 0.64 2.63
CA ILE A 108 -8.19 0.40 4.08
C ILE A 108 -7.25 1.39 4.78
N HIS A 109 -6.02 1.48 4.30
CA HIS A 109 -4.97 2.33 4.88
C HIS A 109 -5.28 3.80 4.69
N SER A 110 -5.59 4.23 3.46
CA SER A 110 -5.87 5.63 3.16
C SER A 110 -7.06 6.16 3.96
N ALA A 111 -8.15 5.41 4.07
CA ALA A 111 -9.35 5.82 4.80
C ALA A 111 -9.11 5.93 6.31
N ILE A 112 -8.42 4.95 6.91
CA ILE A 112 -8.06 4.98 8.33
C ILE A 112 -7.11 6.15 8.61
N LEU A 113 -6.04 6.31 7.83
CA LEU A 113 -5.08 7.38 8.02
C LEU A 113 -5.70 8.76 7.79
N LYS A 114 -6.65 8.89 6.87
CA LYS A 114 -7.40 10.13 6.62
C LYS A 114 -8.29 10.50 7.81
N LYS A 115 -8.98 9.53 8.38
CA LYS A 115 -9.92 9.73 9.47
C LYS A 115 -9.24 9.89 10.83
N ARG A 116 -8.07 9.27 11.00
CA ARG A 116 -7.31 9.16 12.24
C ARG A 116 -5.91 9.78 12.11
N PRO A 117 -5.80 11.13 12.24
CA PRO A 117 -4.49 11.80 12.18
C PRO A 117 -3.51 11.35 13.27
N ASP A 118 -4.02 10.76 14.36
CA ASP A 118 -3.26 10.18 15.46
C ASP A 118 -2.66 8.79 15.13
N VAL A 119 -3.17 8.11 14.09
CA VAL A 119 -2.65 6.82 13.64
C VAL A 119 -1.50 7.02 12.66
N ASN A 120 -0.36 6.37 12.93
CA ASN A 120 0.83 6.45 12.10
C ASN A 120 1.09 5.20 11.25
N SER A 121 0.50 4.06 11.61
CA SER A 121 0.67 2.80 10.88
C SER A 121 -0.62 2.01 10.88
N VAL A 122 -0.87 1.30 9.78
CA VAL A 122 -2.02 0.41 9.62
C VAL A 122 -1.51 -0.95 9.14
N VAL A 123 -1.97 -2.01 9.79
CA VAL A 123 -1.68 -3.40 9.45
C VAL A 123 -2.97 -4.06 8.96
N HIS A 124 -2.93 -4.66 7.77
CA HIS A 124 -3.99 -5.51 7.25
C HIS A 124 -3.48 -6.94 7.14
N SER A 125 -4.18 -7.90 7.74
CA SER A 125 -3.78 -9.30 7.71
C SER A 125 -4.98 -10.25 7.63
N HIS A 126 -4.74 -11.44 7.10
CA HIS A 126 -5.70 -12.55 7.09
C HIS A 126 -5.26 -13.62 8.10
N SER A 127 -4.92 -13.21 9.32
CA SER A 127 -4.43 -14.11 10.35
C SER A 127 -5.44 -15.23 10.65
N PRO A 128 -5.10 -16.51 10.44
CA PRO A 128 -6.01 -17.64 10.70
C PRO A 128 -6.47 -17.73 12.15
N ALA A 129 -5.72 -17.16 13.08
CA ALA A 129 -6.09 -17.10 14.49
C ALA A 129 -7.20 -16.08 14.78
N ILE A 130 -7.35 -15.05 13.94
CA ILE A 130 -8.29 -13.93 14.15
C ILE A 130 -9.56 -14.08 13.30
N ILE A 131 -9.47 -14.58 12.08
CA ILE A 131 -10.61 -14.77 11.16
C ILE A 131 -11.81 -15.47 11.83
N PRO A 132 -11.66 -16.54 12.65
CA PRO A 132 -12.79 -17.20 13.27
C PRO A 132 -13.65 -16.29 14.15
N PHE A 133 -13.08 -15.25 14.76
CA PHE A 133 -13.85 -14.31 15.57
C PHE A 133 -14.80 -13.46 14.72
N GLY A 134 -14.41 -13.13 13.49
CA GLY A 134 -15.26 -12.39 12.56
C GLY A 134 -16.47 -13.19 12.05
N VAL A 135 -16.36 -14.53 11.98
CA VAL A 135 -17.42 -15.39 11.40
C VAL A 135 -18.29 -16.10 12.44
N THR A 136 -17.83 -16.23 13.68
CA THR A 136 -18.55 -16.97 14.73
C THR A 136 -19.36 -16.09 15.67
N GLY A 137 -19.22 -14.77 15.59
CA GLY A 137 -19.80 -13.82 16.55
C GLY A 137 -19.18 -13.90 17.95
N ALA A 138 -18.16 -14.72 18.16
CA ALA A 138 -17.40 -14.74 19.40
C ALA A 138 -16.62 -13.43 19.57
N ARG A 139 -16.62 -12.86 20.75
CA ARG A 139 -15.91 -11.61 21.02
C ARG A 139 -14.42 -11.85 21.19
N LEU A 140 -13.59 -11.19 20.41
CA LEU A 140 -12.16 -11.10 20.64
C LEU A 140 -11.92 -10.23 21.90
N ARG A 141 -11.27 -10.79 22.92
CA ARG A 141 -11.02 -10.11 24.19
C ARG A 141 -9.55 -10.26 24.58
N PRO A 142 -8.90 -9.19 25.06
CA PRO A 142 -7.58 -9.32 25.67
C PRO A 142 -7.70 -10.14 26.96
N ILE A 143 -6.85 -11.17 27.10
CA ILE A 143 -6.80 -12.04 28.28
C ILE A 143 -5.46 -11.97 29.02
N CYS A 144 -4.50 -11.22 28.48
CA CYS A 144 -3.20 -10.99 29.09
C CYS A 144 -2.72 -9.57 28.79
N HIS A 145 -1.71 -9.12 29.55
CA HIS A 145 -1.20 -7.74 29.41
C HIS A 145 -0.64 -7.42 28.02
N MET A 146 -0.10 -8.41 27.31
CA MET A 146 0.46 -8.23 25.96
C MET A 146 -0.60 -7.90 24.91
N SER A 147 -1.85 -8.32 25.12
CA SER A 147 -2.99 -8.00 24.26
C SER A 147 -3.80 -6.79 24.75
N GLY A 148 -3.33 -6.10 25.81
CA GLY A 148 -4.04 -4.95 26.40
C GLY A 148 -4.24 -3.77 25.45
N PHE A 149 -3.41 -3.64 24.40
CA PHE A 149 -3.55 -2.60 23.37
C PHE A 149 -4.86 -2.71 22.58
N LEU A 150 -5.51 -3.89 22.55
CA LEU A 150 -6.81 -4.07 21.90
C LEU A 150 -7.96 -3.33 22.62
N GLY A 151 -7.74 -2.84 23.84
CA GLY A 151 -8.77 -2.16 24.63
C GLY A 151 -9.87 -3.10 25.11
N SER A 152 -11.04 -2.53 25.43
CA SER A 152 -12.17 -3.27 25.97
C SER A 152 -13.04 -3.97 24.92
N SER A 153 -12.94 -3.56 23.65
CA SER A 153 -13.71 -4.12 22.54
C SER A 153 -12.95 -4.00 21.23
N VAL A 154 -13.10 -5.03 20.38
CA VAL A 154 -12.63 -5.02 19.00
C VAL A 154 -13.87 -4.99 18.12
N PRO A 155 -14.07 -3.95 17.28
CA PRO A 155 -15.23 -3.86 16.41
C PRO A 155 -15.13 -4.89 15.29
N THR A 156 -16.28 -5.32 14.77
CA THR A 156 -16.38 -6.14 13.57
C THR A 156 -17.03 -5.31 12.47
N PHE A 157 -16.36 -5.19 11.33
CA PHE A 157 -16.90 -4.59 10.12
C PHE A 157 -17.48 -5.68 9.22
N GLU A 158 -18.79 -5.64 8.99
CA GLU A 158 -19.45 -6.53 8.03
C GLU A 158 -19.66 -5.79 6.72
N ILE A 159 -18.85 -6.11 5.73
CA ILE A 159 -18.86 -5.41 4.44
C ILE A 159 -20.17 -5.58 3.67
N ARG A 160 -20.91 -6.68 3.90
CA ARG A 160 -22.20 -6.95 3.25
C ARG A 160 -23.29 -5.99 3.72
N ASP A 161 -23.19 -5.44 4.92
CA ASP A 161 -24.08 -4.38 5.39
C ASP A 161 -23.99 -3.11 4.54
N THR A 162 -22.81 -2.88 3.92
CA THR A 162 -22.56 -1.73 3.04
C THR A 162 -22.80 -2.05 1.57
N LEU A 163 -22.40 -3.25 1.10
CA LEU A 163 -22.37 -3.62 -0.32
C LEU A 163 -23.45 -4.64 -0.72
N GLY A 164 -24.16 -5.25 0.25
CA GLY A 164 -25.12 -6.32 0.01
C GLY A 164 -24.47 -7.70 -0.10
N GLU A 165 -25.33 -8.73 -0.11
CA GLU A 165 -24.95 -10.15 -0.06
C GLU A 165 -24.08 -10.64 -1.23
N THR A 166 -24.14 -9.97 -2.37
CA THR A 166 -23.36 -10.33 -3.57
C THR A 166 -21.99 -9.67 -3.62
N SER A 167 -21.55 -9.05 -2.52
CA SER A 167 -20.23 -8.44 -2.42
C SER A 167 -19.13 -9.48 -2.61
N ASP A 168 -18.04 -9.09 -3.28
CA ASP A 168 -16.80 -9.86 -3.33
C ASP A 168 -15.91 -9.66 -2.09
N MET A 169 -16.41 -8.91 -1.11
CA MET A 169 -15.78 -8.64 0.19
C MET A 169 -14.46 -7.87 0.11
N LEU A 170 -14.16 -7.24 -1.03
CA LEU A 170 -12.90 -6.54 -1.26
C LEU A 170 -13.08 -5.01 -1.10
N ILE A 171 -12.25 -4.39 -0.25
CA ILE A 171 -12.23 -2.93 -0.07
C ILE A 171 -11.40 -2.30 -1.19
N ARG A 172 -12.07 -1.99 -2.30
CA ARG A 172 -11.44 -1.55 -3.55
C ARG A 172 -11.55 -0.06 -3.87
N ASN A 173 -12.21 0.70 -3.03
CA ASN A 173 -12.38 2.14 -3.21
C ASN A 173 -12.49 2.87 -1.86
N GLN A 174 -12.38 4.19 -1.92
CA GLN A 174 -12.36 5.06 -0.76
C GLN A 174 -13.65 4.99 0.06
N SER A 175 -14.82 4.92 -0.58
CA SER A 175 -16.11 4.89 0.13
C SER A 175 -16.27 3.65 1.02
N ILE A 176 -15.85 2.48 0.54
CA ILE A 176 -15.89 1.24 1.33
C ILE A 176 -14.85 1.33 2.47
N GLY A 177 -13.66 1.87 2.19
CA GLY A 177 -12.63 2.12 3.20
C GLY A 177 -13.10 3.06 4.29
N GLU A 178 -13.85 4.12 3.96
CA GLU A 178 -14.44 5.06 4.90
C GLU A 178 -15.46 4.38 5.83
N SER A 179 -16.30 3.49 5.31
CA SER A 179 -17.25 2.70 6.13
C SER A 179 -16.52 1.79 7.13
N LEU A 180 -15.40 1.18 6.72
CA LEU A 180 -14.54 0.41 7.64
C LEU A 180 -13.91 1.32 8.70
N ALA A 181 -13.37 2.47 8.29
CA ALA A 181 -12.76 3.43 9.22
C ALA A 181 -13.79 4.02 10.20
N ASP A 182 -15.06 4.15 9.78
CA ASP A 182 -16.16 4.55 10.67
C ASP A 182 -16.43 3.49 11.73
N THR A 183 -16.45 2.21 11.35
CA THR A 183 -16.62 1.09 12.28
C THR A 183 -15.45 0.97 13.24
N LEU A 184 -14.21 1.19 12.78
CA LEU A 184 -13.02 1.20 13.63
C LEU A 184 -13.13 2.27 14.71
N GLY A 185 -13.63 3.46 14.36
CA GLY A 185 -13.77 4.59 15.29
C GLY A 185 -12.44 4.95 15.96
N ASN A 186 -12.44 5.01 17.30
CA ASN A 186 -11.25 5.30 18.09
C ASN A 186 -10.51 4.04 18.60
N ASN A 187 -10.89 2.86 18.13
CA ASN A 187 -10.19 1.61 18.49
C ASN A 187 -8.81 1.51 17.82
N THR A 188 -7.99 0.61 18.36
CA THR A 188 -6.65 0.33 17.84
C THR A 188 -6.69 -0.80 16.85
#